data_c3eaa43e56fb2680336561a3f0c27ed4
#
_entry.id   c3eaa43e56fb2680336561a3f0c27ed4
#
_cell.length_a   1.000
_cell.length_b   1.000
_cell.length_c   1.000
_cell.angle_alpha   90.00
_cell.angle_beta   90.00
_cell.angle_gamma   90.00
#
_symmetry.space_group_name_H-M   'P 1'
#
loop_
_entity.id
_entity.type
_entity.pdbx_description
1 polymer ?
#
loop_
_entity_poly.entity_id
_entity_poly.type
_entity_poly.pdbx_seq_one_letter_code
_entity_poly.pdbx_strand_id
1 'polypeptide(L)'
;MATTTKMTKDSHKKSKDEAINIDLIHDHLKNNTPSGIKIRETFISDLPSHQHFIGTEKSGATRSAHHDLNLRMSDGTIKAVEFKGSKHFKPINSTKSPWVNGVQFYNGTGSKFKMGNIYARKFYDNCIDKIIQDLNITTPKPSYEEWAKDAFSQGKPKTPFVCELREKAYCSDYLSDMRKQFNKTFIASTFELTDLMLEVQAIADEVLSCKDYWLQIHGDINDPEKFHAKWTNKITMPEIVSVEQLKSKDNCDINFKFICGDDSEFFAKMRWGYGQCITNIRIDIK
;
A
#
# COMPACT_ATOMS: atom_id res chain seq x y z
N MET A 1 15.19 -23.67 -12.91
CA MET A 1 14.66 -22.57 -13.76
C MET A 1 13.14 -22.29 -13.63
N ALA A 2 12.41 -22.84 -12.65
CA ALA A 2 10.94 -22.76 -12.62
C ALA A 2 10.33 -21.76 -11.63
N THR A 3 11.12 -21.11 -10.77
CA THR A 3 10.57 -20.33 -9.63
C THR A 3 10.44 -18.81 -9.86
N THR A 4 11.18 -18.26 -10.80
CA THR A 4 11.16 -16.80 -11.09
C THR A 4 9.87 -16.34 -11.78
N THR A 5 9.22 -17.24 -12.50
CA THR A 5 8.02 -16.92 -13.28
C THR A 5 6.77 -16.77 -12.41
N LYS A 6 6.77 -17.31 -11.20
CA LYS A 6 5.58 -17.32 -10.32
C LYS A 6 5.35 -15.98 -9.60
N MET A 7 6.41 -15.35 -9.07
CA MET A 7 6.23 -14.12 -8.27
C MET A 7 5.91 -12.88 -9.10
N THR A 8 6.46 -12.76 -10.32
CA THR A 8 6.11 -11.64 -11.22
C THR A 8 4.71 -11.80 -11.82
N LYS A 9 4.25 -13.03 -12.02
CA LYS A 9 2.88 -13.29 -12.50
C LYS A 9 1.81 -12.92 -11.48
N ASP A 10 2.06 -13.11 -10.19
CA ASP A 10 1.05 -12.85 -9.15
C ASP A 10 0.84 -11.35 -8.88
N SER A 11 1.87 -10.51 -8.95
CA SER A 11 1.70 -9.05 -8.76
C SER A 11 1.02 -8.40 -9.97
N HIS A 12 1.37 -8.81 -11.19
CA HIS A 12 0.69 -8.37 -12.42
C HIS A 12 -0.75 -8.89 -12.49
N LYS A 13 -1.01 -10.07 -11.97
CA LYS A 13 -2.35 -10.64 -11.88
C LYS A 13 -3.24 -9.82 -10.95
N LYS A 14 -2.75 -9.44 -9.76
CA LYS A 14 -3.52 -8.63 -8.80
C LYS A 14 -3.93 -7.28 -9.36
N SER A 15 -3.03 -6.54 -10.02
CA SER A 15 -3.36 -5.24 -10.60
C SER A 15 -4.31 -5.36 -11.80
N LYS A 16 -4.24 -6.47 -12.56
CA LYS A 16 -5.20 -6.77 -13.62
C LYS A 16 -6.56 -7.15 -13.04
N ASP A 17 -6.60 -7.96 -11.98
CA ASP A 17 -7.83 -8.35 -11.30
C ASP A 17 -8.54 -7.11 -10.69
N GLU A 18 -7.78 -6.14 -10.17
CA GLU A 18 -8.32 -4.89 -9.65
C GLU A 18 -8.95 -4.04 -10.77
N ALA A 19 -8.26 -3.87 -11.90
CA ALA A 19 -8.79 -3.16 -13.05
C ALA A 19 -10.05 -3.83 -13.62
N ILE A 20 -10.05 -5.17 -13.71
CA ILE A 20 -11.23 -5.94 -14.16
C ILE A 20 -12.40 -5.74 -13.20
N ASN A 21 -12.16 -5.72 -11.89
CA ASN A 21 -13.22 -5.50 -10.91
C ASN A 21 -13.83 -4.11 -11.03
N ILE A 22 -13.01 -3.08 -11.26
CA ILE A 22 -13.49 -1.71 -11.49
C ILE A 22 -14.33 -1.63 -12.77
N ASP A 23 -13.88 -2.29 -13.83
CA ASP A 23 -14.62 -2.38 -15.10
C ASP A 23 -15.97 -3.05 -14.90
N LEU A 24 -16.03 -4.17 -14.19
CA LEU A 24 -17.26 -4.89 -13.89
C LEU A 24 -18.23 -4.02 -13.08
N ILE A 25 -17.76 -3.35 -12.04
CA ILE A 25 -18.60 -2.45 -11.24
C ILE A 25 -19.19 -1.34 -12.11
N HIS A 26 -18.36 -0.71 -12.94
CA HIS A 26 -18.79 0.34 -13.84
C HIS A 26 -19.89 -0.17 -14.79
N ASP A 27 -19.68 -1.34 -15.39
CA ASP A 27 -20.64 -1.94 -16.35
C ASP A 27 -21.96 -2.32 -15.66
N HIS A 28 -21.92 -2.91 -14.46
CA HIS A 28 -23.12 -3.22 -13.68
C HIS A 28 -23.92 -1.97 -13.32
N LEU A 29 -23.24 -0.91 -12.90
CA LEU A 29 -23.86 0.38 -12.56
C LEU A 29 -24.43 1.09 -13.79
N LYS A 30 -23.71 1.07 -14.91
CA LYS A 30 -24.14 1.69 -16.17
C LYS A 30 -25.36 0.99 -16.77
N ASN A 31 -25.38 -0.33 -16.72
CA ASN A 31 -26.43 -1.14 -17.35
C ASN A 31 -27.60 -1.44 -16.40
N ASN A 32 -27.63 -0.88 -15.19
CA ASN A 32 -28.67 -1.11 -14.18
C ASN A 32 -28.99 -2.59 -13.96
N THR A 33 -27.97 -3.43 -13.92
CA THR A 33 -28.15 -4.85 -13.60
C THR A 33 -28.64 -5.03 -12.16
N PRO A 34 -29.15 -6.21 -11.76
CA PRO A 34 -29.57 -6.44 -10.37
C PRO A 34 -28.47 -6.11 -9.34
N SER A 35 -27.21 -6.45 -9.61
CA SER A 35 -26.08 -6.07 -8.75
C SER A 35 -25.82 -4.57 -8.76
N GLY A 36 -25.95 -3.91 -9.90
CA GLY A 36 -25.83 -2.46 -10.02
C GLY A 36 -26.92 -1.72 -9.24
N ILE A 37 -28.16 -2.22 -9.31
CA ILE A 37 -29.30 -1.70 -8.51
C ILE A 37 -28.99 -1.87 -7.02
N LYS A 38 -28.55 -3.05 -6.59
CA LYS A 38 -28.17 -3.33 -5.20
C LYS A 38 -27.08 -2.38 -4.69
N ILE A 39 -26.07 -2.08 -5.49
CA ILE A 39 -25.02 -1.10 -5.13
C ILE A 39 -25.65 0.30 -4.90
N ARG A 40 -26.60 0.72 -5.74
CA ARG A 40 -27.29 2.02 -5.61
C ARG A 40 -28.17 2.08 -4.36
N GLU A 41 -28.94 1.04 -4.12
CA GLU A 41 -29.81 0.92 -2.94
C GLU A 41 -28.97 0.94 -1.65
N THR A 42 -27.86 0.21 -1.64
CA THR A 42 -26.92 0.22 -0.50
C THR A 42 -26.29 1.60 -0.31
N PHE A 43 -26.01 2.35 -1.38
CA PHE A 43 -25.56 3.74 -1.26
C PHE A 43 -26.57 4.60 -0.52
N ILE A 44 -27.85 4.49 -0.86
CA ILE A 44 -28.94 5.25 -0.23
C ILE A 44 -29.12 4.84 1.25
N SER A 45 -28.96 3.54 1.57
CA SER A 45 -29.15 3.03 2.93
C SER A 45 -27.97 3.32 3.86
N ASP A 46 -26.75 3.22 3.36
CA ASP A 46 -25.54 3.33 4.18
C ASP A 46 -25.10 4.79 4.42
N LEU A 47 -25.45 5.68 3.49
CA LEU A 47 -25.02 7.08 3.53
C LEU A 47 -26.20 8.00 3.88
N PRO A 48 -26.07 8.88 4.87
CA PRO A 48 -27.16 9.73 5.35
C PRO A 48 -27.56 10.86 4.38
N SER A 49 -27.03 10.89 3.18
CA SER A 49 -27.31 11.94 2.22
C SER A 49 -28.54 11.59 1.39
N HIS A 50 -29.43 12.57 1.15
CA HIS A 50 -30.53 12.45 0.20
C HIS A 50 -30.06 12.50 -1.26
N GLN A 51 -28.78 12.66 -1.49
CA GLN A 51 -28.17 12.67 -2.83
C GLN A 51 -28.03 11.24 -3.33
N HIS A 52 -28.35 11.03 -4.58
CA HIS A 52 -28.11 9.77 -5.29
C HIS A 52 -27.22 10.02 -6.51
N PHE A 53 -26.46 9.02 -6.88
CA PHE A 53 -25.67 9.11 -8.10
C PHE A 53 -26.47 8.61 -9.31
N ILE A 54 -26.33 9.32 -10.42
CA ILE A 54 -27.06 9.05 -11.69
C ILE A 54 -26.18 8.34 -12.71
N GLY A 55 -24.87 8.32 -12.52
CA GLY A 55 -23.92 7.67 -13.42
C GLY A 55 -22.56 7.48 -12.77
N THR A 56 -21.72 6.69 -13.45
CA THR A 56 -20.33 6.46 -13.06
C THR A 56 -19.42 6.70 -14.24
N GLU A 57 -18.22 7.18 -13.94
CA GLU A 57 -17.13 7.33 -14.89
C GLU A 57 -15.89 6.67 -14.29
N LYS A 58 -15.09 5.99 -15.13
CA LYS A 58 -13.81 5.48 -14.67
C LYS A 58 -12.89 6.66 -14.38
N SER A 59 -12.29 6.67 -13.23
CA SER A 59 -11.18 7.57 -12.96
C SER A 59 -10.07 7.19 -13.93
N GLY A 60 -9.62 8.14 -14.74
CA GLY A 60 -8.47 7.89 -15.61
C GLY A 60 -7.32 7.38 -14.76
N ALA A 61 -6.74 6.23 -15.11
CA ALA A 61 -5.65 5.55 -14.39
C ALA A 61 -4.34 6.37 -14.43
N THR A 62 -4.40 7.62 -14.01
CA THR A 62 -3.21 8.44 -13.80
C THR A 62 -2.68 8.13 -12.40
N ARG A 63 -1.37 7.99 -12.25
CA ARG A 63 -0.71 7.76 -10.96
C ARG A 63 -0.99 8.86 -9.91
N SER A 64 -1.62 9.94 -10.31
CA SER A 64 -2.03 11.07 -9.48
C SER A 64 -3.50 11.00 -9.03
N ALA A 65 -4.33 10.15 -9.64
CA ALA A 65 -5.68 9.92 -9.16
C ALA A 65 -5.63 8.90 -8.03
N HIS A 66 -5.88 9.35 -6.82
CA HIS A 66 -5.90 8.50 -5.63
C HIS A 66 -7.24 7.78 -5.42
N HIS A 67 -8.06 7.65 -6.47
CA HIS A 67 -9.38 6.99 -6.44
C HIS A 67 -9.63 6.20 -7.72
N ASP A 68 -10.59 5.27 -7.69
CA ASP A 68 -10.83 4.30 -8.74
C ASP A 68 -12.02 4.64 -9.66
N LEU A 69 -13.04 5.28 -9.10
CA LEU A 69 -14.29 5.63 -9.79
C LEU A 69 -14.73 7.05 -9.46
N ASN A 70 -15.43 7.67 -10.40
CA ASN A 70 -16.17 8.91 -10.20
C ASN A 70 -17.67 8.63 -10.21
N LEU A 71 -18.40 9.13 -9.23
CA LEU A 71 -19.87 9.16 -9.25
C LEU A 71 -20.33 10.52 -9.71
N ARG A 72 -21.21 10.54 -10.71
CA ARG A 72 -21.95 11.75 -11.09
C ARG A 72 -23.21 11.80 -10.24
N MET A 73 -23.32 12.81 -9.41
CA MET A 73 -24.45 12.98 -8.51
C MET A 73 -25.62 13.69 -9.18
N SER A 74 -26.81 13.55 -8.61
CA SER A 74 -28.02 14.17 -9.12
C SER A 74 -28.01 15.71 -9.14
N ASP A 75 -27.17 16.33 -8.30
CA ASP A 75 -26.93 17.77 -8.24
C ASP A 75 -25.85 18.26 -9.22
N GLY A 76 -25.32 17.36 -10.07
CA GLY A 76 -24.28 17.65 -11.04
C GLY A 76 -22.84 17.60 -10.47
N THR A 77 -22.66 17.38 -9.16
CA THR A 77 -21.31 17.23 -8.59
C THR A 77 -20.71 15.87 -8.95
N ILE A 78 -19.37 15.80 -8.94
CA ILE A 78 -18.61 14.56 -9.12
C ILE A 78 -17.98 14.18 -7.79
N LYS A 79 -18.15 12.93 -7.39
CA LYS A 79 -17.60 12.37 -6.16
C LYS A 79 -16.59 11.26 -6.47
N ALA A 80 -15.44 11.35 -5.82
CA ALA A 80 -14.37 10.39 -5.97
C ALA A 80 -14.58 9.16 -5.06
N VAL A 81 -14.45 7.96 -5.62
CA VAL A 81 -14.67 6.70 -4.91
C VAL A 81 -13.44 5.82 -4.98
N GLU A 82 -12.98 5.40 -3.82
CA GLU A 82 -12.03 4.31 -3.69
C GLU A 82 -12.77 2.98 -3.62
N PHE A 83 -12.37 2.05 -4.46
CA PHE A 83 -12.92 0.71 -4.46
C PHE A 83 -12.02 -0.27 -3.71
N LYS A 84 -12.61 -1.12 -2.88
CA LYS A 84 -11.93 -2.26 -2.27
C LYS A 84 -12.76 -3.52 -2.46
N GLY A 85 -12.22 -4.43 -3.24
CA GLY A 85 -12.83 -5.74 -3.48
C GLY A 85 -11.77 -6.81 -3.62
N SER A 86 -12.03 -7.98 -3.04
CA SER A 86 -11.26 -9.20 -3.30
C SER A 86 -12.17 -10.43 -3.16
N LYS A 87 -11.79 -11.51 -3.81
CA LYS A 87 -12.46 -12.81 -3.67
C LYS A 87 -12.52 -13.33 -2.23
N HIS A 88 -11.76 -12.73 -1.30
CA HIS A 88 -11.61 -13.15 0.09
C HIS A 88 -11.89 -12.02 1.08
N PHE A 89 -12.81 -11.15 0.75
CA PHE A 89 -13.16 -10.04 1.63
C PHE A 89 -13.71 -10.56 2.96
N LYS A 90 -13.00 -10.28 4.05
CA LYS A 90 -13.57 -10.41 5.38
C LYS A 90 -14.36 -9.16 5.70
N PRO A 91 -15.55 -9.28 6.33
CA PRO A 91 -16.32 -8.10 6.74
C PRO A 91 -15.44 -7.17 7.57
N ILE A 92 -15.47 -5.89 7.29
CA ILE A 92 -14.91 -4.89 8.19
C ILE A 92 -15.77 -4.95 9.44
N ASN A 93 -15.17 -5.27 10.58
CA ASN A 93 -15.87 -5.16 11.85
C ASN A 93 -16.20 -3.69 12.08
N SER A 94 -17.48 -3.35 11.98
CA SER A 94 -18.00 -1.99 12.01
C SER A 94 -17.76 -1.23 13.34
N THR A 95 -17.21 -1.89 14.35
CA THR A 95 -16.97 -1.34 15.69
C THR A 95 -15.56 -0.79 15.90
N LYS A 96 -14.67 -0.93 14.91
CA LYS A 96 -13.30 -0.41 14.99
C LYS A 96 -13.09 0.68 13.96
N SER A 97 -12.24 1.64 14.27
CA SER A 97 -11.78 2.66 13.34
C SER A 97 -11.46 2.05 11.96
N PRO A 98 -11.82 2.70 10.84
CA PRO A 98 -11.48 2.23 9.49
C PRO A 98 -9.98 1.97 9.30
N TRP A 99 -9.13 2.55 10.12
CA TRP A 99 -7.68 2.37 10.16
C TRP A 99 -7.25 0.98 10.69
N VAL A 100 -8.03 0.40 11.58
CA VAL A 100 -7.72 -0.88 12.26
C VAL A 100 -8.11 -2.09 11.41
N ASN A 101 -8.87 -1.89 10.35
CA ASN A 101 -9.45 -2.98 9.55
C ASN A 101 -8.55 -3.49 8.40
N GLY A 102 -7.28 -3.13 8.38
CA GLY A 102 -6.33 -3.62 7.39
C GLY A 102 -6.55 -3.10 5.98
N VAL A 103 -7.32 -2.03 5.82
CA VAL A 103 -7.45 -1.32 4.56
C VAL A 103 -6.22 -0.46 4.38
N GLN A 104 -5.31 -0.91 3.55
CA GLN A 104 -4.15 -0.13 3.19
C GLN A 104 -4.60 1.13 2.44
N PHE A 105 -4.41 2.31 3.02
CA PHE A 105 -4.78 3.57 2.39
C PHE A 105 -3.63 4.21 1.64
N TYR A 106 -2.38 3.82 1.93
CA TYR A 106 -1.21 4.29 1.21
C TYR A 106 -0.16 3.18 1.05
N ASN A 107 0.42 3.13 -0.14
CA ASN A 107 1.54 2.26 -0.47
C ASN A 107 2.52 3.05 -1.32
N GLY A 108 3.58 3.54 -0.70
CA GLY A 108 4.57 4.39 -1.34
C GLY A 108 5.99 3.86 -1.29
N THR A 109 6.87 4.44 -2.10
CA THR A 109 8.30 4.20 -2.01
C THR A 109 8.88 4.91 -0.79
N GLY A 110 9.82 4.27 -0.11
CA GLY A 110 10.50 4.85 1.05
C GLY A 110 11.23 6.17 0.76
N SER A 111 11.48 6.50 -0.52
CA SER A 111 12.09 7.79 -0.90
C SER A 111 11.21 9.00 -0.58
N LYS A 112 9.91 8.83 -0.42
CA LYS A 112 8.99 9.90 0.00
C LYS A 112 9.06 10.20 1.50
N PHE A 113 9.67 9.31 2.28
CA PHE A 113 9.77 9.41 3.73
C PHE A 113 11.23 9.57 4.14
N LYS A 114 11.51 10.51 5.04
CA LYS A 114 12.84 10.63 5.66
C LYS A 114 13.25 9.32 6.33
N MET A 115 12.32 8.65 7.02
CA MET A 115 12.56 7.37 7.67
C MET A 115 13.04 6.31 6.68
N GLY A 116 12.50 6.25 5.47
CA GLY A 116 12.95 5.34 4.43
C GLY A 116 14.40 5.62 3.99
N ASN A 117 14.76 6.88 3.88
CA ASN A 117 16.14 7.30 3.56
C ASN A 117 17.11 6.99 4.70
N ILE A 118 16.71 7.25 5.95
CA ILE A 118 17.52 6.93 7.14
C ILE A 118 17.77 5.43 7.23
N TYR A 119 16.73 4.63 7.07
CA TYR A 119 16.83 3.18 7.07
C TYR A 119 17.77 2.68 5.96
N ALA A 120 17.60 3.18 4.75
CA ALA A 120 18.44 2.82 3.62
C ALA A 120 19.91 3.15 3.87
N ARG A 121 20.19 4.34 4.41
CA ARG A 121 21.55 4.78 4.73
C ARG A 121 22.17 3.89 5.82
N LYS A 122 21.46 3.69 6.94
CA LYS A 122 21.93 2.82 8.02
C LYS A 122 22.15 1.38 7.53
N PHE A 123 21.28 0.86 6.65
CA PHE A 123 21.49 -0.46 6.05
C PHE A 123 22.74 -0.51 5.18
N TYR A 124 22.91 0.47 4.29
CA TYR A 124 24.08 0.55 3.44
C TYR A 124 25.37 0.61 4.26
N ASP A 125 25.44 1.51 5.23
CA ASP A 125 26.65 1.73 6.05
C ASP A 125 27.00 0.48 6.90
N ASN A 126 26.02 -0.30 7.35
CA ASN A 126 26.26 -1.44 8.24
C ASN A 126 26.34 -2.80 7.51
N CYS A 127 25.79 -2.94 6.31
CA CYS A 127 25.61 -4.26 5.71
C CYS A 127 26.34 -4.44 4.37
N ILE A 128 26.59 -3.36 3.60
CA ILE A 128 27.06 -3.51 2.21
C ILE A 128 28.46 -4.17 2.15
N ASP A 129 29.40 -3.80 3.00
CA ASP A 129 30.75 -4.39 2.97
C ASP A 129 30.73 -5.89 3.30
N LYS A 130 29.90 -6.28 4.26
CA LYS A 130 29.71 -7.69 4.59
C LYS A 130 29.07 -8.46 3.43
N ILE A 131 28.08 -7.87 2.75
CA ILE A 131 27.42 -8.46 1.58
C ILE A 131 28.42 -8.67 0.45
N ILE A 132 29.31 -7.68 0.19
CA ILE A 132 30.35 -7.78 -0.83
C ILE A 132 31.27 -8.97 -0.52
N GLN A 133 31.73 -9.06 0.74
CA GLN A 133 32.63 -10.12 1.18
C GLN A 133 31.95 -11.50 1.11
N ASP A 134 30.78 -11.66 1.70
CA ASP A 134 30.11 -12.96 1.83
C ASP A 134 29.69 -13.53 0.46
N LEU A 135 29.31 -12.67 -0.48
CA LEU A 135 28.90 -13.08 -1.82
C LEU A 135 30.00 -12.98 -2.87
N ASN A 136 31.23 -12.61 -2.49
CA ASN A 136 32.35 -12.41 -3.41
C ASN A 136 31.97 -11.52 -4.60
N ILE A 137 31.35 -10.37 -4.32
CA ILE A 137 30.94 -9.41 -5.37
C ILE A 137 32.21 -8.79 -5.94
N THR A 138 32.33 -8.79 -7.26
CA THR A 138 33.50 -8.29 -8.00
C THR A 138 33.30 -6.87 -8.51
N THR A 139 32.06 -6.47 -8.68
CA THR A 139 31.73 -5.06 -9.05
C THR A 139 32.18 -4.11 -7.93
N PRO A 140 32.82 -2.99 -8.28
CA PRO A 140 33.21 -1.98 -7.28
C PRO A 140 32.04 -1.56 -6.40
N LYS A 141 32.30 -1.34 -5.11
CA LYS A 141 31.31 -0.81 -4.16
C LYS A 141 30.78 0.54 -4.71
N PRO A 142 29.47 0.66 -4.95
CA PRO A 142 28.89 1.94 -5.39
C PRO A 142 28.92 2.95 -4.25
N SER A 143 28.78 4.25 -4.57
CA SER A 143 28.41 5.24 -3.56
C SER A 143 27.00 4.95 -3.02
N TYR A 144 26.71 5.51 -1.84
CA TYR A 144 25.32 5.38 -1.32
C TYR A 144 24.28 5.93 -2.31
N GLU A 145 24.57 7.05 -2.94
CA GLU A 145 23.70 7.74 -3.88
C GLU A 145 23.42 6.89 -5.13
N GLU A 146 24.39 6.14 -5.60
CA GLU A 146 24.23 5.21 -6.72
C GLU A 146 23.39 3.99 -6.30
N TRP A 147 23.71 3.39 -5.15
CA TRP A 147 22.95 2.27 -4.61
C TRP A 147 21.49 2.66 -4.30
N ALA A 148 21.27 3.85 -3.73
CA ALA A 148 19.94 4.33 -3.35
C ALA A 148 19.00 4.50 -4.56
N LYS A 149 19.54 4.79 -5.76
CA LYS A 149 18.72 4.83 -6.98
C LYS A 149 18.00 3.51 -7.24
N ASP A 150 18.65 2.38 -6.95
CA ASP A 150 18.03 1.07 -7.06
C ASP A 150 17.24 0.69 -5.81
N ALA A 151 17.69 1.10 -4.61
CA ALA A 151 16.99 0.83 -3.35
C ALA A 151 15.59 1.44 -3.28
N PHE A 152 15.35 2.54 -3.99
CA PHE A 152 14.05 3.20 -4.09
C PHE A 152 13.33 2.97 -5.43
N SER A 153 13.93 2.22 -6.33
CA SER A 153 13.37 1.93 -7.63
C SER A 153 12.24 0.90 -7.54
N GLN A 154 11.21 1.06 -8.35
CA GLN A 154 10.14 0.06 -8.54
C GLN A 154 10.42 -0.89 -9.72
N GLY A 155 11.53 -0.71 -10.40
CA GLY A 155 11.88 -1.45 -11.60
C GLY A 155 12.97 -2.50 -11.41
N LYS A 156 13.49 -2.97 -12.52
CA LYS A 156 14.71 -3.80 -12.52
C LYS A 156 15.89 -2.93 -12.06
N PRO A 157 16.83 -3.51 -11.29
CA PRO A 157 18.03 -2.80 -10.90
C PRO A 157 18.81 -2.32 -12.14
N LYS A 158 19.42 -1.16 -12.04
CA LYS A 158 20.14 -0.49 -13.13
C LYS A 158 21.63 -0.41 -12.88
N THR A 159 22.03 -0.43 -11.60
CA THR A 159 23.45 -0.35 -11.25
C THR A 159 24.11 -1.72 -11.39
N PRO A 160 25.35 -1.80 -11.93
CA PRO A 160 26.07 -3.07 -12.10
C PRO A 160 26.18 -3.85 -10.79
N PHE A 161 26.47 -3.16 -9.68
CA PHE A 161 26.54 -3.76 -8.36
C PHE A 161 25.25 -4.48 -7.95
N VAL A 162 24.10 -3.83 -8.06
CA VAL A 162 22.82 -4.45 -7.67
C VAL A 162 22.43 -5.58 -8.64
N CYS A 163 22.84 -5.48 -9.91
CA CYS A 163 22.65 -6.57 -10.86
C CYS A 163 23.46 -7.81 -10.47
N GLU A 164 24.75 -7.68 -10.15
CA GLU A 164 25.61 -8.78 -9.67
C GLU A 164 25.12 -9.33 -8.33
N LEU A 165 24.77 -8.44 -7.40
CA LEU A 165 24.18 -8.83 -6.11
C LEU A 165 22.93 -9.69 -6.31
N ARG A 166 22.05 -9.27 -7.21
CA ARG A 166 20.84 -10.03 -7.53
C ARG A 166 21.15 -11.39 -8.10
N GLU A 167 22.11 -11.46 -9.00
CA GLU A 167 22.52 -12.71 -9.64
C GLU A 167 23.09 -13.70 -8.63
N LYS A 168 23.99 -13.24 -7.76
CA LYS A 168 24.65 -14.08 -6.73
C LYS A 168 23.73 -14.47 -5.58
N ALA A 169 22.79 -13.60 -5.21
CA ALA A 169 21.84 -13.86 -4.14
C ALA A 169 20.55 -14.53 -4.61
N TYR A 170 20.43 -14.77 -5.92
CA TYR A 170 19.22 -15.36 -6.49
C TYR A 170 18.95 -16.76 -5.90
N CYS A 171 17.73 -16.99 -5.45
CA CYS A 171 17.29 -18.22 -4.79
C CYS A 171 17.96 -18.53 -3.44
N SER A 172 18.71 -17.60 -2.84
CA SER A 172 19.27 -17.78 -1.49
C SER A 172 18.46 -16.98 -0.46
N ASP A 173 18.43 -17.47 0.78
CA ASP A 173 17.83 -16.73 1.92
C ASP A 173 18.79 -15.68 2.50
N TYR A 174 20.03 -15.59 2.01
CA TYR A 174 21.09 -14.75 2.53
C TYR A 174 20.65 -13.29 2.76
N LEU A 175 20.09 -12.64 1.72
CA LEU A 175 19.66 -11.25 1.84
C LEU A 175 18.44 -11.09 2.76
N SER A 176 17.58 -12.09 2.81
CA SER A 176 16.46 -12.13 3.75
C SER A 176 16.97 -12.16 5.19
N ASP A 177 17.94 -13.01 5.46
CA ASP A 177 18.53 -13.16 6.80
C ASP A 177 19.36 -11.95 7.21
N MET A 178 20.12 -11.37 6.29
CA MET A 178 20.84 -10.11 6.50
C MET A 178 19.87 -8.99 6.91
N ARG A 179 18.74 -8.85 6.20
CA ARG A 179 17.71 -7.86 6.54
C ARG A 179 17.07 -8.12 7.90
N LYS A 180 16.76 -9.37 8.21
CA LYS A 180 16.23 -9.74 9.54
C LYS A 180 17.20 -9.37 10.65
N GLN A 181 18.50 -9.65 10.46
CA GLN A 181 19.54 -9.28 11.43
C GLN A 181 19.63 -7.77 11.59
N PHE A 182 19.68 -7.02 10.50
CA PHE A 182 19.70 -5.56 10.53
C PHE A 182 18.45 -4.99 11.22
N ASN A 183 17.27 -5.49 10.89
CA ASN A 183 16.01 -5.00 11.46
C ASN A 183 15.92 -5.23 12.99
N LYS A 184 16.59 -6.26 13.52
CA LYS A 184 16.66 -6.47 14.99
C LYS A 184 17.47 -5.40 15.69
N THR A 185 18.41 -4.77 15.00
CA THR A 185 19.31 -3.73 15.54
C THR A 185 18.90 -2.32 15.16
N PHE A 186 18.03 -2.17 14.15
CA PHE A 186 17.56 -0.87 13.73
C PHE A 186 16.61 -0.26 14.77
N ILE A 187 17.03 0.89 15.29
CA ILE A 187 16.24 1.70 16.22
C ILE A 187 16.16 3.11 15.65
N ALA A 188 14.94 3.60 15.51
CA ALA A 188 14.67 5.00 15.19
C ALA A 188 14.80 5.85 16.46
N SER A 189 15.44 7.01 16.36
CA SER A 189 15.46 7.99 17.45
C SER A 189 14.10 8.66 17.62
N THR A 190 13.87 9.29 18.76
CA THR A 190 12.64 10.05 19.02
C THR A 190 12.42 11.13 17.96
N PHE A 191 13.48 11.81 17.52
CA PHE A 191 13.39 12.82 16.47
C PHE A 191 12.96 12.22 15.13
N GLU A 192 13.55 11.09 14.73
CA GLU A 192 13.20 10.36 13.51
C GLU A 192 11.75 9.87 13.52
N LEU A 193 11.25 9.43 14.70
CA LEU A 193 9.85 9.03 14.88
C LEU A 193 8.91 10.23 14.78
N THR A 194 9.26 11.37 15.34
CA THR A 194 8.47 12.60 15.22
C THR A 194 8.37 13.04 13.75
N ASP A 195 9.47 13.02 13.03
CA ASP A 195 9.46 13.31 11.57
C ASP A 195 8.55 12.35 10.82
N LEU A 196 8.62 11.04 11.11
CA LEU A 196 7.76 10.04 10.48
C LEU A 196 6.28 10.30 10.77
N MET A 197 5.94 10.68 12.00
CA MET A 197 4.57 11.01 12.39
C MET A 197 4.02 12.16 11.55
N LEU A 198 4.77 13.25 11.42
CA LEU A 198 4.36 14.41 10.63
C LEU A 198 4.24 14.06 9.13
N GLU A 199 5.17 13.29 8.59
CA GLU A 199 5.13 12.84 7.19
C GLU A 199 3.93 11.92 6.91
N VAL A 200 3.61 11.02 7.83
CA VAL A 200 2.45 10.12 7.69
C VAL A 200 1.15 10.89 7.78
N GLN A 201 1.03 11.86 8.71
CA GLN A 201 -0.15 12.74 8.79
C GLN A 201 -0.36 13.49 7.47
N ALA A 202 0.66 14.15 6.95
CA ALA A 202 0.56 14.92 5.72
C ALA A 202 0.15 14.07 4.51
N ILE A 203 0.71 12.85 4.38
CA ILE A 203 0.36 11.93 3.30
C ILE A 203 -1.07 11.40 3.47
N ALA A 204 -1.47 11.10 4.70
CA ALA A 204 -2.83 10.66 4.98
C ALA A 204 -3.85 11.73 4.59
N ASP A 205 -3.61 12.96 4.99
CA ASP A 205 -4.48 14.10 4.67
C ASP A 205 -4.57 14.31 3.15
N GLU A 206 -3.44 14.25 2.44
CA GLU A 206 -3.41 14.36 0.97
C GLU A 206 -4.23 13.24 0.31
N VAL A 207 -3.94 11.99 0.64
CA VAL A 207 -4.55 10.82 -0.02
C VAL A 207 -6.04 10.69 0.32
N LEU A 208 -6.41 10.98 1.55
CA LEU A 208 -7.80 10.84 1.99
C LEU A 208 -8.66 12.03 1.57
N SER A 209 -8.07 13.22 1.44
CA SER A 209 -8.80 14.39 0.91
C SER A 209 -9.31 14.17 -0.51
N CYS A 210 -8.63 13.32 -1.29
CA CYS A 210 -8.98 12.99 -2.68
C CYS A 210 -10.11 11.96 -2.81
N LYS A 211 -10.74 11.52 -1.70
CA LYS A 211 -11.75 10.46 -1.69
C LYS A 211 -12.98 10.93 -0.93
N ASP A 212 -14.12 10.90 -1.59
CA ASP A 212 -15.40 11.25 -0.98
C ASP A 212 -16.05 10.03 -0.34
N TYR A 213 -15.93 8.87 -1.00
CA TYR A 213 -16.56 7.62 -0.56
C TYR A 213 -15.64 6.42 -0.75
N TRP A 214 -15.93 5.39 0.02
CA TRP A 214 -15.34 4.07 -0.12
C TRP A 214 -16.43 3.07 -0.43
N LEU A 215 -16.23 2.28 -1.49
CA LEU A 215 -17.09 1.17 -1.84
C LEU A 215 -16.36 -0.15 -1.60
N GLN A 216 -16.95 -0.98 -0.76
CA GLN A 216 -16.45 -2.33 -0.51
C GLN A 216 -17.42 -3.35 -1.07
N ILE A 217 -16.90 -4.35 -1.77
CA ILE A 217 -17.68 -5.40 -2.39
C ILE A 217 -17.19 -6.77 -1.92
N HIS A 218 -18.16 -7.61 -1.57
CA HIS A 218 -17.96 -9.01 -1.21
C HIS A 218 -18.71 -9.94 -2.14
N GLY A 219 -18.12 -11.11 -2.39
CA GLY A 219 -18.75 -12.15 -3.17
C GLY A 219 -18.66 -11.93 -4.67
N ASP A 220 -19.57 -12.54 -5.41
CA ASP A 220 -19.59 -12.49 -6.87
C ASP A 220 -20.55 -11.43 -7.37
N ILE A 221 -20.03 -10.39 -8.00
CA ILE A 221 -20.85 -9.29 -8.54
C ILE A 221 -21.83 -9.77 -9.64
N ASN A 222 -21.57 -10.90 -10.26
CA ASN A 222 -22.46 -11.49 -11.26
C ASN A 222 -23.59 -12.33 -10.63
N ASP A 223 -23.53 -12.60 -9.32
CA ASP A 223 -24.57 -13.30 -8.56
C ASP A 223 -25.15 -12.37 -7.48
N PRO A 224 -26.25 -11.66 -7.74
CA PRO A 224 -26.82 -10.68 -6.81
C PRO A 224 -27.16 -11.27 -5.43
N GLU A 225 -27.47 -12.56 -5.34
CA GLU A 225 -27.81 -13.22 -4.08
C GLU A 225 -26.57 -13.47 -3.20
N LYS A 226 -25.39 -13.63 -3.81
CA LYS A 226 -24.12 -13.85 -3.13
C LYS A 226 -23.23 -12.62 -3.08
N PHE A 227 -23.79 -11.48 -3.48
CA PHE A 227 -23.08 -10.23 -3.58
C PHE A 227 -23.49 -9.26 -2.47
N HIS A 228 -22.51 -8.64 -1.83
CA HIS A 228 -22.72 -7.62 -0.81
C HIS A 228 -21.89 -6.39 -1.13
N ALA A 229 -22.51 -5.24 -1.02
CA ALA A 229 -21.85 -3.94 -1.12
C ALA A 229 -21.98 -3.20 0.21
N LYS A 230 -20.96 -2.40 0.54
CA LYS A 230 -20.98 -1.48 1.68
C LYS A 230 -20.31 -0.18 1.30
N TRP A 231 -20.99 0.89 1.56
CA TRP A 231 -20.46 2.24 1.40
C TRP A 231 -19.99 2.82 2.73
N THR A 232 -18.97 3.65 2.65
CA THR A 232 -18.48 4.43 3.79
C THR A 232 -18.23 5.85 3.31
N ASN A 233 -18.63 6.81 4.11
CA ASN A 233 -18.37 8.23 3.89
C ASN A 233 -16.88 8.54 3.86
N LYS A 234 -16.56 9.77 3.44
CA LYS A 234 -15.21 10.33 3.50
C LYS A 234 -14.56 9.98 4.84
N ILE A 235 -13.39 9.38 4.73
CA ILE A 235 -12.55 9.05 5.88
C ILE A 235 -11.59 10.23 6.10
N THR A 236 -11.60 10.77 7.29
CA THR A 236 -10.61 11.76 7.74
C THR A 236 -9.70 11.08 8.74
N MET A 237 -8.42 11.36 8.65
CA MET A 237 -7.47 10.87 9.65
C MET A 237 -7.51 11.80 10.85
N PRO A 238 -7.75 11.30 12.07
CA PRO A 238 -7.55 12.08 13.26
C PRO A 238 -6.09 12.52 13.40
N GLU A 239 -5.84 13.57 14.15
CA GLU A 239 -4.48 14.02 14.44
C GLU A 239 -3.68 12.90 15.09
N ILE A 240 -2.50 12.60 14.54
CA ILE A 240 -1.58 11.62 15.11
C ILE A 240 -0.86 12.30 16.28
N VAL A 241 -1.00 11.75 17.49
CA VAL A 241 -0.40 12.33 18.70
C VAL A 241 0.85 11.60 19.13
N SER A 242 1.01 10.33 18.75
CA SER A 242 2.24 9.60 19.04
C SER A 242 2.52 8.49 18.05
N VAL A 243 3.78 8.08 18.00
CA VAL A 243 4.25 6.93 17.19
C VAL A 243 5.29 6.16 17.98
N GLU A 244 5.23 4.85 17.88
CA GLU A 244 6.25 3.94 18.43
C GLU A 244 6.74 2.96 17.38
N GLN A 245 8.03 2.65 17.43
CA GLN A 245 8.58 1.53 16.67
C GLN A 245 8.32 0.24 17.45
N LEU A 246 7.62 -0.69 16.82
CA LEU A 246 7.38 -2.00 17.42
C LEU A 246 8.60 -2.89 17.27
N LYS A 247 8.86 -3.73 18.28
CA LYS A 247 9.91 -4.73 18.19
C LYS A 247 9.66 -5.64 16.98
N SER A 248 10.66 -5.77 16.13
CA SER A 248 10.61 -6.70 14.99
C SER A 248 10.50 -8.12 15.53
N LYS A 249 9.38 -8.77 15.25
CA LYS A 249 9.26 -10.22 15.37
C LYS A 249 9.97 -10.82 14.14
N ASP A 250 10.27 -12.08 14.08
CA ASP A 250 11.08 -12.81 13.09
C ASP A 250 10.80 -12.54 11.58
N ASN A 251 10.32 -11.38 11.25
CA ASN A 251 10.03 -10.93 9.89
C ASN A 251 11.05 -9.89 9.39
N CYS A 252 11.11 -9.70 8.07
CA CYS A 252 11.99 -8.73 7.42
C CYS A 252 11.43 -7.31 7.42
N ASP A 253 10.50 -6.97 8.30
CA ASP A 253 9.77 -5.71 8.28
C ASP A 253 9.95 -4.95 9.59
N ILE A 254 9.99 -3.63 9.50
CA ILE A 254 9.91 -2.73 10.64
C ILE A 254 8.49 -2.20 10.71
N ASN A 255 7.87 -2.32 11.87
CA ASN A 255 6.51 -1.90 12.09
C ASN A 255 6.48 -0.69 13.02
N PHE A 256 5.60 0.24 12.71
CA PHE A 256 5.31 1.42 13.51
C PHE A 256 3.83 1.41 13.87
N LYS A 257 3.54 1.77 15.12
CA LYS A 257 2.19 1.97 15.63
C LYS A 257 1.98 3.46 15.82
N PHE A 258 0.90 3.98 15.29
CA PHE A 258 0.47 5.36 15.45
C PHE A 258 -0.76 5.40 16.33
N ILE A 259 -0.81 6.36 17.22
CA ILE A 259 -1.96 6.63 18.10
C ILE A 259 -2.48 8.01 17.74
N CYS A 260 -3.78 8.11 17.54
CA CYS A 260 -4.47 9.35 17.24
C CYS A 260 -5.09 9.98 18.49
N GLY A 261 -5.47 11.26 18.41
CA GLY A 261 -6.08 12.00 19.50
C GLY A 261 -7.47 11.50 19.92
N ASP A 262 -8.12 10.66 19.11
CA ASP A 262 -9.36 9.95 19.41
C ASP A 262 -9.14 8.52 19.93
N ASP A 263 -7.92 8.21 20.38
CA ASP A 263 -7.47 6.89 20.83
C ASP A 263 -7.52 5.78 19.74
N SER A 264 -7.78 6.14 18.50
CA SER A 264 -7.68 5.17 17.39
C SER A 264 -6.22 4.85 17.08
N GLU A 265 -5.99 3.65 16.59
CA GLU A 265 -4.65 3.14 16.28
C GLU A 265 -4.58 2.69 14.83
N PHE A 266 -3.45 2.95 14.19
CA PHE A 266 -3.13 2.36 12.89
C PHE A 266 -1.64 2.01 12.81
N PHE A 267 -1.26 1.36 11.72
CA PHE A 267 0.08 0.80 11.59
C PHE A 267 0.70 1.20 10.26
N ALA A 268 1.99 1.53 10.29
CA ALA A 268 2.81 1.55 9.10
C ALA A 268 3.82 0.41 9.15
N LYS A 269 4.17 -0.06 7.97
CA LYS A 269 5.10 -1.15 7.79
C LYS A 269 6.15 -0.76 6.76
N MET A 270 7.40 -0.66 7.19
CA MET A 270 8.52 -0.48 6.28
C MET A 270 9.13 -1.83 5.91
N ARG A 271 9.23 -2.09 4.63
CA ARG A 271 9.70 -3.36 4.10
C ARG A 271 10.47 -3.19 2.80
N TRP A 272 11.23 -4.22 2.45
CA TRP A 272 11.76 -4.36 1.12
C TRP A 272 10.69 -4.95 0.20
N GLY A 273 10.41 -4.26 -0.91
CA GLY A 273 9.55 -4.79 -1.96
C GLY A 273 10.32 -5.77 -2.86
N TYR A 274 9.60 -6.63 -3.55
CA TYR A 274 10.11 -7.55 -4.58
C TYR A 274 11.20 -8.54 -4.13
N GLY A 275 10.95 -9.27 -3.07
CA GLY A 275 11.67 -10.52 -2.78
C GLY A 275 13.10 -10.35 -2.32
N GLN A 276 14.00 -11.10 -2.90
CA GLN A 276 15.35 -11.35 -2.38
C GLN A 276 16.36 -10.24 -2.66
N CYS A 277 16.05 -9.29 -3.55
CA CYS A 277 16.95 -8.18 -3.85
C CYS A 277 16.74 -6.99 -2.93
N ILE A 278 17.82 -6.25 -2.65
CA ILE A 278 17.80 -5.01 -1.90
C ILE A 278 17.37 -3.88 -2.86
N THR A 279 16.15 -3.99 -3.36
CA THR A 279 15.55 -2.97 -4.19
C THR A 279 14.15 -2.67 -3.69
N ASN A 280 13.74 -1.41 -3.79
CA ASN A 280 12.42 -0.93 -3.47
C ASN A 280 12.04 -1.04 -1.98
N ILE A 281 12.61 -0.14 -1.18
CA ILE A 281 12.11 0.11 0.17
C ILE A 281 10.73 0.75 0.05
N ARG A 282 9.75 0.16 0.75
CA ARG A 282 8.36 0.59 0.72
C ARG A 282 7.88 0.88 2.13
N ILE A 283 7.01 1.88 2.24
CA ILE A 283 6.24 2.14 3.45
C ILE A 283 4.78 1.96 3.10
N ASP A 284 4.16 0.99 3.74
CA ASP A 284 2.73 0.68 3.62
C ASP A 284 2.04 1.20 4.89
N ILE A 285 1.10 2.11 4.75
CA ILE A 285 0.28 2.64 5.83
C ILE A 285 -1.10 1.98 5.74
N LYS A 286 -1.53 1.37 6.84
CA LYS A 286 -2.74 0.55 6.89
C LYS A 286 -3.71 1.09 7.92
#